data_df40aebf080bc2f1ba00947bd191aef5
#
_entry.id   df40aebf080bc2f1ba00947bd191aef5
#
_cell.length_a   1.000
_cell.length_b   1.000
_cell.length_c   1.000
_cell.angle_alpha   90.00
_cell.angle_beta   90.00
_cell.angle_gamma   90.00
#
_symmetry.space_group_name_H-M   'P 1'
#
loop_
_entity.id
_entity.type
_entity.pdbx_description
1 polymer ?
#
loop_
_entity_poly.entity_id
_entity_poly.type
_entity_poly.pdbx_seq_one_letter_code
_entity_poly.pdbx_strand_id
1 'polypeptide(L)'
;MREKKDFFLGLANFITQNAYYIIAVVLVFTIIFGFISTRLKVNSDLLKILPQDSEVVVELLEEQAFLEGSDIMVAAFFLNDNVQPSQIASTFHDYMQKEPTFLSFVQTDLSFLFSYGIINLSQTDLIYTMYDNLQSFGSLLSRNFTYNFELFEKADTFLEDIYDLENILQTDENTDLISSYYTLSPDGKVMIMGLTFNKPSSDLDYVNYIVPKVNSILTEIEKTFNIKTGLTNSYITGYESNRTVMEDFTLTTTLSIIFITILFAFAFGNFTSSIIVLLGLIISTLLTMGLITLTFGELNIVTSFVMAITLGLGIAYGIHVMTRFSKEIDEDDNFTTALASTYKGILFPLFLGMITTIIVFLTLFFMGLPAFNELAIVSSMGLLVFFFIMIFFVPTLIYALKVNIKISPFTAKIDNAFKKFPHYISKNSKMIFIVVVPTVS
;
A
#
# COMPACT_ATOMS: atom_id res chain seq x y z
N MET A 1 -46.31 8.91 -17.99
CA MET A 1 -45.30 9.80 -18.58
C MET A 1 -45.22 11.17 -17.91
N ARG A 2 -46.35 11.79 -17.50
CA ARG A 2 -46.36 13.07 -16.76
C ARG A 2 -45.63 12.99 -15.41
N GLU A 3 -45.90 12.01 -14.56
CA GLU A 3 -45.27 11.88 -13.23
C GLU A 3 -43.70 11.78 -13.25
N LYS A 4 -43.13 11.05 -14.24
CA LYS A 4 -41.67 10.98 -14.38
C LYS A 4 -41.03 12.31 -14.81
N LYS A 5 -41.76 13.16 -15.55
CA LYS A 5 -41.30 14.48 -15.97
C LYS A 5 -41.27 15.43 -14.78
N ASP A 6 -42.22 15.28 -13.86
CA ASP A 6 -42.35 16.10 -12.65
C ASP A 6 -41.24 15.76 -11.65
N PHE A 7 -40.81 14.48 -11.53
CA PHE A 7 -39.72 14.07 -10.65
C PHE A 7 -38.36 14.70 -11.02
N PHE A 8 -37.94 14.59 -12.29
CA PHE A 8 -36.64 15.13 -12.72
C PHE A 8 -36.61 16.67 -12.68
N LEU A 9 -37.74 17.30 -12.96
CA LEU A 9 -37.89 18.76 -12.83
C LEU A 9 -37.82 19.17 -11.35
N GLY A 10 -38.47 18.42 -10.46
CA GLY A 10 -38.35 18.62 -9.01
C GLY A 10 -36.93 18.50 -8.51
N LEU A 11 -36.18 17.49 -8.97
CA LEU A 11 -34.76 17.28 -8.63
C LEU A 11 -33.87 18.44 -9.13
N ALA A 12 -34.07 18.86 -10.39
CA ALA A 12 -33.34 19.99 -10.95
C ALA A 12 -33.67 21.31 -10.22
N ASN A 13 -34.94 21.55 -9.87
CA ASN A 13 -35.37 22.69 -9.06
C ASN A 13 -34.74 22.67 -7.66
N PHE A 14 -34.70 21.50 -7.00
CA PHE A 14 -34.06 21.37 -5.70
C PHE A 14 -32.57 21.76 -5.75
N ILE A 15 -31.85 21.29 -6.77
CA ILE A 15 -30.42 21.60 -6.97
C ILE A 15 -30.21 23.11 -7.20
N THR A 16 -30.99 23.73 -8.08
CA THR A 16 -30.82 25.13 -8.42
C THR A 16 -31.24 26.07 -7.28
N GLN A 17 -32.32 25.75 -6.57
CA GLN A 17 -32.79 26.56 -5.42
C GLN A 17 -31.83 26.45 -4.20
N ASN A 18 -31.22 25.28 -3.98
CA ASN A 18 -30.37 25.05 -2.84
C ASN A 18 -28.88 25.02 -3.19
N ALA A 19 -28.47 25.56 -4.34
CA ALA A 19 -27.12 25.40 -4.87
C ALA A 19 -26.03 25.82 -3.87
N TYR A 20 -26.15 27.00 -3.25
CA TYR A 20 -25.16 27.49 -2.29
C TYR A 20 -25.11 26.63 -1.01
N TYR A 21 -26.26 26.12 -0.57
CA TYR A 21 -26.34 25.23 0.59
C TYR A 21 -25.66 23.88 0.30
N ILE A 22 -25.93 23.28 -0.86
CA ILE A 22 -25.27 22.03 -1.30
C ILE A 22 -23.76 22.20 -1.38
N ILE A 23 -23.30 23.31 -1.96
CA ILE A 23 -21.87 23.62 -2.06
C ILE A 23 -21.26 23.76 -0.66
N ALA A 24 -21.90 24.50 0.24
CA ALA A 24 -21.39 24.69 1.60
C ALA A 24 -21.29 23.37 2.36
N VAL A 25 -22.32 22.52 2.28
CA VAL A 25 -22.33 21.20 2.94
C VAL A 25 -21.22 20.31 2.38
N VAL A 26 -21.10 20.20 1.05
CA VAL A 26 -20.05 19.37 0.44
C VAL A 26 -18.67 19.88 0.79
N LEU A 27 -18.42 21.20 0.81
CA LEU A 27 -17.14 21.77 1.19
C LEU A 27 -16.81 21.50 2.66
N VAL A 28 -17.78 21.64 3.58
CA VAL A 28 -17.57 21.29 4.99
C VAL A 28 -17.17 19.82 5.14
N PHE A 29 -17.90 18.91 4.50
CA PHE A 29 -17.54 17.49 4.49
C PHE A 29 -16.15 17.27 3.89
N THR A 30 -15.84 17.95 2.77
CA THR A 30 -14.51 17.83 2.13
C THR A 30 -13.38 18.26 3.05
N ILE A 31 -13.56 19.34 3.81
CA ILE A 31 -12.56 19.80 4.79
C ILE A 31 -12.40 18.78 5.91
N ILE A 32 -13.50 18.29 6.47
CA ILE A 32 -13.48 17.31 7.57
C ILE A 32 -12.82 16.01 7.09
N PHE A 33 -13.28 15.43 5.98
CA PHE A 33 -12.76 14.17 5.46
C PHE A 33 -11.35 14.33 4.89
N GLY A 34 -11.02 15.49 4.32
CA GLY A 34 -9.66 15.84 3.91
C GLY A 34 -8.69 15.88 5.09
N PHE A 35 -9.13 16.43 6.24
CA PHE A 35 -8.32 16.39 7.46
C PHE A 35 -8.17 14.96 8.01
N ILE A 36 -9.24 14.18 7.99
CA ILE A 36 -9.21 12.78 8.41
C ILE A 36 -8.28 11.97 7.51
N SER A 37 -8.30 12.19 6.20
CA SER A 37 -7.49 11.46 5.22
C SER A 37 -5.97 11.64 5.42
N THR A 38 -5.52 12.70 6.10
CA THR A 38 -4.10 12.87 6.42
C THR A 38 -3.56 11.82 7.41
N ARG A 39 -4.46 11.08 8.06
CA ARG A 39 -4.12 9.98 8.98
C ARG A 39 -4.10 8.62 8.31
N LEU A 40 -4.43 8.55 7.02
CA LEU A 40 -4.43 7.30 6.26
C LEU A 40 -3.00 6.79 6.12
N LYS A 41 -2.80 5.55 6.52
CA LYS A 41 -1.52 4.85 6.39
C LYS A 41 -1.61 3.82 5.28
N VAL A 42 -0.49 3.52 4.65
CA VAL A 42 -0.37 2.39 3.74
C VAL A 42 0.47 1.32 4.44
N ASN A 43 -0.09 0.14 4.55
CA ASN A 43 0.56 -1.01 5.14
C ASN A 43 1.06 -1.95 4.04
N SER A 44 2.37 -2.11 3.95
CA SER A 44 3.02 -2.99 2.97
C SER A 44 3.28 -4.41 3.48
N ASP A 45 2.77 -4.75 4.67
CA ASP A 45 2.88 -6.10 5.22
C ASP A 45 2.13 -7.11 4.35
N LEU A 46 2.88 -7.98 3.69
CA LEU A 46 2.34 -9.00 2.80
C LEU A 46 1.57 -10.09 3.55
N LEU A 47 1.86 -10.32 4.84
CA LEU A 47 1.13 -11.32 5.63
C LEU A 47 -0.32 -10.90 5.87
N LYS A 48 -0.60 -9.62 5.98
CA LYS A 48 -1.97 -9.09 6.11
C LYS A 48 -2.83 -9.29 4.86
N ILE A 49 -2.22 -9.60 3.71
CA ILE A 49 -2.92 -9.90 2.46
C ILE A 49 -3.53 -11.31 2.49
N LEU A 50 -2.89 -12.21 3.24
CA LEU A 50 -3.24 -13.63 3.30
C LEU A 50 -4.41 -13.90 4.25
N PRO A 51 -5.15 -15.03 4.09
CA PRO A 51 -6.21 -15.42 5.00
C PRO A 51 -5.63 -15.69 6.38
N GLN A 52 -6.00 -14.88 7.38
CA GLN A 52 -5.47 -14.95 8.75
C GLN A 52 -5.94 -16.21 9.50
N ASP A 53 -6.96 -16.89 8.99
CA ASP A 53 -7.55 -18.13 9.53
C ASP A 53 -6.98 -19.40 8.88
N SER A 54 -6.08 -19.26 7.90
CA SER A 54 -5.41 -20.42 7.27
C SER A 54 -4.35 -20.99 8.22
N GLU A 55 -4.31 -22.32 8.34
CA GLU A 55 -3.37 -23.04 9.21
C GLU A 55 -1.92 -22.62 8.96
N VAL A 56 -1.54 -22.45 7.70
CA VAL A 56 -0.18 -22.01 7.30
C VAL A 56 0.12 -20.57 7.76
N VAL A 57 -0.86 -19.67 7.70
CA VAL A 57 -0.67 -18.28 8.13
C VAL A 57 -0.64 -18.18 9.65
N VAL A 58 -1.46 -18.98 10.34
CA VAL A 58 -1.44 -19.09 11.81
C VAL A 58 -0.08 -19.62 12.27
N GLU A 59 0.44 -20.69 11.67
CA GLU A 59 1.79 -21.21 11.98
C GLU A 59 2.87 -20.14 11.72
N LEU A 60 2.82 -19.45 10.57
CA LEU A 60 3.77 -18.36 10.26
C LEU A 60 3.70 -17.21 11.26
N LEU A 61 2.50 -16.83 11.70
CA LEU A 61 2.32 -15.78 12.70
C LEU A 61 2.75 -16.23 14.10
N GLU A 62 2.53 -17.49 14.46
CA GLU A 62 3.01 -18.10 15.70
C GLU A 62 4.54 -18.20 15.70
N GLU A 63 5.14 -18.65 14.59
CA GLU A 63 6.60 -18.64 14.42
C GLU A 63 7.17 -17.22 14.47
N GLN A 64 6.53 -16.26 13.82
CA GLN A 64 6.93 -14.85 13.90
C GLN A 64 6.80 -14.32 15.34
N ALA A 65 5.70 -14.60 16.04
CA ALA A 65 5.53 -14.20 17.43
C ALA A 65 6.55 -14.87 18.36
N PHE A 66 6.90 -16.12 18.10
CA PHE A 66 7.97 -16.82 18.81
C PHE A 66 9.35 -16.23 18.48
N LEU A 67 9.53 -15.79 17.22
CA LEU A 67 10.74 -15.14 16.72
C LEU A 67 10.72 -13.60 16.92
N GLU A 68 9.67 -13.02 17.52
CA GLU A 68 9.55 -11.56 17.75
C GLU A 68 10.72 -10.94 18.54
N GLY A 69 11.54 -11.76 19.19
CA GLY A 69 12.86 -11.34 19.72
C GLY A 69 14.03 -11.54 18.74
N SER A 70 13.82 -12.11 17.55
CA SER A 70 14.85 -12.47 16.58
C SER A 70 14.74 -11.74 15.24
N ASP A 71 13.85 -10.75 15.15
CA ASP A 71 13.79 -9.88 13.98
C ASP A 71 15.07 -9.03 13.93
N ILE A 72 15.97 -9.38 13.04
CA ILE A 72 17.33 -8.87 13.00
C ILE A 72 17.46 -7.91 11.83
N MET A 73 17.95 -6.70 12.10
CA MET A 73 18.47 -5.82 11.04
C MET A 73 19.96 -6.17 10.84
N VAL A 74 20.37 -6.39 9.62
CA VAL A 74 21.75 -6.75 9.31
C VAL A 74 22.48 -5.56 8.69
N ALA A 75 23.57 -5.14 9.34
CA ALA A 75 24.50 -4.14 8.83
C ALA A 75 25.73 -4.84 8.24
N ALA A 76 26.07 -4.50 7.01
CA ALA A 76 27.25 -4.98 6.31
C ALA A 76 28.26 -3.83 6.13
N PHE A 77 29.53 -4.13 6.35
CA PHE A 77 30.65 -3.20 6.22
C PHE A 77 31.66 -3.78 5.23
N PHE A 78 31.91 -3.07 4.15
CA PHE A 78 32.91 -3.47 3.13
C PHE A 78 34.25 -2.93 3.50
N LEU A 79 35.09 -3.80 4.03
CA LEU A 79 36.36 -3.45 4.63
C LEU A 79 37.44 -3.14 3.56
N ASN A 80 38.34 -2.24 3.91
CA ASN A 80 39.60 -2.03 3.19
C ASN A 80 40.79 -2.50 4.03
N ASP A 81 41.94 -2.69 3.40
CA ASP A 81 43.15 -3.28 4.05
C ASP A 81 43.71 -2.46 5.23
N ASN A 82 43.23 -1.23 5.43
CA ASN A 82 43.79 -0.28 6.40
C ASN A 82 42.98 -0.16 7.69
N VAL A 83 41.82 -0.85 7.80
CA VAL A 83 40.90 -0.68 8.93
C VAL A 83 40.68 -2.00 9.64
N GLN A 84 40.85 -1.99 10.96
CA GLN A 84 40.57 -3.18 11.78
C GLN A 84 39.05 -3.33 12.01
N PRO A 85 38.48 -4.53 11.80
CA PRO A 85 37.06 -4.81 12.02
C PRO A 85 36.56 -4.44 13.42
N SER A 86 37.37 -4.71 14.45
CA SER A 86 37.10 -4.41 15.86
C SER A 86 36.86 -2.90 16.12
N GLN A 87 37.60 -2.04 15.42
CA GLN A 87 37.45 -0.58 15.56
C GLN A 87 36.11 -0.09 14.98
N ILE A 88 35.69 -0.66 13.84
CA ILE A 88 34.37 -0.34 13.26
C ILE A 88 33.29 -0.86 14.20
N ALA A 89 33.40 -2.11 14.65
CA ALA A 89 32.41 -2.74 15.53
C ALA A 89 32.26 -1.96 16.83
N SER A 90 33.35 -1.55 17.49
CA SER A 90 33.28 -0.74 18.71
C SER A 90 32.62 0.63 18.48
N THR A 91 33.01 1.31 17.40
CA THR A 91 32.43 2.62 17.06
C THR A 91 30.94 2.49 16.77
N PHE A 92 30.54 1.49 16.01
CA PHE A 92 29.12 1.24 15.70
C PHE A 92 28.33 0.88 16.95
N HIS A 93 28.89 0.08 17.84
CA HIS A 93 28.32 -0.25 19.14
C HIS A 93 28.08 1.00 19.98
N ASP A 94 29.05 1.91 20.09
CA ASP A 94 28.94 3.14 20.85
C ASP A 94 27.87 4.10 20.33
N TYR A 95 27.64 4.10 19.01
CA TYR A 95 26.55 4.87 18.40
C TYR A 95 25.19 4.23 18.67
N MET A 96 25.09 2.91 18.55
CA MET A 96 23.82 2.20 18.73
C MET A 96 23.35 2.17 20.18
N GLN A 97 24.24 2.12 21.15
CA GLN A 97 23.87 2.21 22.57
C GLN A 97 23.16 3.51 22.96
N LYS A 98 23.31 4.57 22.17
CA LYS A 98 22.61 5.85 22.38
C LYS A 98 21.16 5.82 21.87
N GLU A 99 20.79 4.80 21.15
CA GLU A 99 19.44 4.61 20.64
C GLU A 99 18.57 3.88 21.66
N PRO A 100 17.51 4.51 22.22
CA PRO A 100 16.71 3.92 23.30
C PRO A 100 15.98 2.63 22.92
N THR A 101 15.76 2.41 21.64
CA THR A 101 15.04 1.26 21.12
C THR A 101 15.94 0.09 20.72
N PHE A 102 17.24 0.30 20.71
CA PHE A 102 18.24 -0.73 20.47
C PHE A 102 18.29 -1.68 21.68
N LEU A 103 18.21 -2.98 21.44
CA LEU A 103 18.30 -4.00 22.50
C LEU A 103 19.73 -4.54 22.61
N SER A 104 20.20 -5.14 21.54
CA SER A 104 21.53 -5.79 21.53
C SER A 104 22.02 -6.04 20.12
N PHE A 105 23.30 -6.34 20.01
CA PHE A 105 23.84 -7.02 18.82
C PHE A 105 23.57 -8.51 18.94
N VAL A 106 23.32 -9.14 17.80
CA VAL A 106 23.21 -10.60 17.73
C VAL A 106 24.62 -11.17 17.80
N GLN A 107 24.83 -12.08 18.69
CA GLN A 107 26.06 -12.84 18.77
C GLN A 107 26.10 -13.81 17.58
N THR A 108 26.84 -13.44 16.53
CA THR A 108 26.87 -14.20 15.27
C THR A 108 28.06 -15.13 15.17
N ASP A 109 29.10 -14.90 15.97
CA ASP A 109 30.32 -15.70 15.93
C ASP A 109 30.41 -16.63 17.16
N LEU A 110 30.17 -17.89 16.90
CA LEU A 110 30.40 -18.97 17.87
C LEU A 110 31.79 -19.58 17.71
N SER A 111 32.69 -18.96 16.92
CA SER A 111 34.05 -19.46 16.67
C SER A 111 34.90 -19.54 17.94
N PHE A 112 34.56 -18.70 18.95
CA PHE A 112 35.19 -18.79 20.27
C PHE A 112 34.93 -20.17 20.92
N LEU A 113 33.76 -20.76 20.74
CA LEU A 113 33.47 -22.12 21.23
C LEU A 113 34.40 -23.18 20.61
N PHE A 114 34.80 -22.97 19.34
CA PHE A 114 35.76 -23.83 18.66
C PHE A 114 37.19 -23.57 19.11
N SER A 115 37.55 -22.29 19.34
CA SER A 115 38.91 -21.91 19.75
C SER A 115 39.26 -22.39 21.16
N TYR A 116 38.26 -22.48 22.04
CA TYR A 116 38.43 -23.02 23.40
C TYR A 116 38.31 -24.55 23.48
N GLY A 117 38.17 -25.25 22.36
CA GLY A 117 38.07 -26.71 22.33
C GLY A 117 36.78 -27.27 22.91
N ILE A 118 35.80 -26.43 23.19
CA ILE A 118 34.46 -26.80 23.71
C ILE A 118 33.72 -27.59 22.66
N ILE A 119 33.93 -27.24 21.37
CA ILE A 119 33.41 -28.00 20.23
C ILE A 119 34.61 -28.44 19.39
N ASN A 120 34.90 -29.71 19.40
CA ASN A 120 35.96 -30.27 18.58
C ASN A 120 35.40 -30.62 17.19
N LEU A 121 35.91 -29.98 16.14
CA LEU A 121 35.45 -30.20 14.74
C LEU A 121 35.58 -31.66 14.27
N SER A 122 36.34 -32.50 15.00
CA SER A 122 36.40 -33.94 14.72
C SER A 122 35.17 -34.71 15.19
N GLN A 123 34.25 -34.08 15.95
CA GLN A 123 32.98 -34.66 16.40
C GLN A 123 31.83 -34.04 15.64
N THR A 124 31.85 -34.17 14.32
CA THR A 124 30.72 -33.75 13.43
C THR A 124 29.38 -34.35 13.89
N ASP A 125 29.41 -35.53 14.46
CA ASP A 125 28.21 -36.20 14.99
C ASP A 125 27.60 -35.43 16.18
N LEU A 126 28.40 -34.71 16.99
CA LEU A 126 27.90 -33.95 18.12
C LEU A 126 27.15 -32.69 17.64
N ILE A 127 27.67 -32.03 16.59
CA ILE A 127 27.03 -30.84 15.98
C ILE A 127 25.71 -31.23 15.34
N TYR A 128 25.67 -32.34 14.61
CA TYR A 128 24.41 -32.86 14.04
C TYR A 128 23.43 -33.29 15.14
N THR A 129 23.91 -33.89 16.21
CA THR A 129 23.08 -34.28 17.35
C THR A 129 22.54 -33.06 18.10
N MET A 130 23.34 -31.99 18.28
CA MET A 130 22.88 -30.71 18.85
C MET A 130 21.89 -30.00 17.93
N TYR A 131 22.11 -29.99 16.62
CA TYR A 131 21.21 -29.41 15.65
C TYR A 131 19.87 -30.19 15.61
N ASP A 132 19.89 -31.52 15.57
CA ASP A 132 18.69 -32.37 15.65
C ASP A 132 17.96 -32.23 16.98
N ASN A 133 18.70 -32.08 18.09
CA ASN A 133 18.10 -31.84 19.41
C ASN A 133 17.49 -30.46 19.54
N LEU A 134 18.09 -29.41 18.97
CA LEU A 134 17.52 -28.06 18.91
C LEU A 134 16.29 -28.01 18.01
N GLN A 135 16.32 -28.71 16.88
CA GLN A 135 15.17 -28.83 15.99
C GLN A 135 14.04 -29.68 16.63
N SER A 136 14.39 -30.74 17.34
CA SER A 136 13.46 -31.58 18.12
C SER A 136 12.89 -30.80 19.30
N PHE A 137 13.70 -29.98 19.99
CA PHE A 137 13.27 -29.12 21.08
C PHE A 137 12.31 -28.03 20.60
N GLY A 138 12.61 -27.38 19.45
CA GLY A 138 11.70 -26.44 18.80
C GLY A 138 10.35 -27.11 18.40
N SER A 139 10.40 -28.30 17.84
CA SER A 139 9.19 -29.06 17.47
C SER A 139 8.40 -29.59 18.68
N LEU A 140 9.03 -29.79 19.82
CA LEU A 140 8.40 -30.25 21.07
C LEU A 140 7.79 -29.09 21.84
N LEU A 141 8.34 -27.90 21.76
CA LEU A 141 7.73 -26.67 22.29
C LEU A 141 6.47 -26.28 21.51
N SER A 142 6.39 -26.62 20.23
CA SER A 142 5.22 -26.37 19.38
C SER A 142 4.08 -27.36 19.55
N ARG A 143 4.30 -28.55 20.13
CA ARG A 143 3.29 -29.57 20.38
C ARG A 143 3.00 -29.69 21.87
N ASN A 144 1.86 -29.18 22.31
CA ASN A 144 1.16 -29.41 23.59
C ASN A 144 1.92 -30.27 24.61
N PHE A 145 2.34 -29.63 25.70
CA PHE A 145 2.91 -30.22 26.90
C PHE A 145 2.20 -31.51 27.31
N THR A 146 2.70 -32.62 26.88
CA THR A 146 2.42 -33.90 27.49
C THR A 146 3.72 -34.35 28.17
N TYR A 147 3.68 -34.42 29.48
CA TYR A 147 4.78 -34.83 30.35
C TYR A 147 5.54 -36.05 29.78
N ASN A 148 6.78 -35.81 29.35
CA ASN A 148 7.69 -36.89 29.02
C ASN A 148 8.98 -36.74 29.82
N PHE A 149 9.23 -37.72 30.75
CA PHE A 149 10.32 -37.69 31.72
C PHE A 149 11.71 -37.69 31.06
N GLU A 150 11.85 -38.23 29.83
CA GLU A 150 13.08 -38.19 29.03
C GLU A 150 13.53 -36.79 28.62
N LEU A 151 12.59 -35.83 28.60
CA LEU A 151 12.88 -34.45 28.22
C LEU A 151 13.57 -33.69 29.38
N PHE A 152 13.23 -34.02 30.61
CA PHE A 152 13.87 -33.44 31.80
C PHE A 152 15.32 -33.90 31.94
N GLU A 153 15.60 -35.19 31.66
CA GLU A 153 16.96 -35.74 31.75
C GLU A 153 17.90 -35.09 30.68
N LYS A 154 17.37 -34.83 29.49
CA LYS A 154 18.13 -34.12 28.42
C LYS A 154 18.25 -32.63 28.68
N ALA A 155 17.26 -32.01 29.29
CA ALA A 155 17.31 -30.58 29.67
C ALA A 155 18.30 -30.35 30.85
N ASP A 156 18.36 -31.26 31.82
CA ASP A 156 19.34 -31.19 32.93
C ASP A 156 20.78 -31.33 32.40
N THR A 157 21.04 -32.25 31.49
CA THR A 157 22.38 -32.41 30.88
C THR A 157 22.76 -31.17 30.04
N PHE A 158 21.82 -30.60 29.32
CA PHE A 158 22.03 -29.37 28.54
C PHE A 158 22.25 -28.14 29.44
N LEU A 159 21.56 -28.07 30.60
CA LEU A 159 21.77 -26.99 31.57
C LEU A 159 23.10 -27.15 32.32
N GLU A 160 23.54 -28.37 32.61
CA GLU A 160 24.87 -28.64 33.15
C GLU A 160 25.97 -28.21 32.16
N ASP A 161 25.83 -28.53 30.87
CA ASP A 161 26.74 -28.12 29.80
C ASP A 161 26.78 -26.57 29.65
N ILE A 162 25.66 -25.88 29.80
CA ILE A 162 25.60 -24.41 29.81
C ILE A 162 26.24 -23.82 31.08
N TYR A 163 26.03 -24.43 32.25
CA TYR A 163 26.66 -23.99 33.50
C TYR A 163 28.16 -24.15 33.49
N ASP A 164 28.68 -25.20 32.88
CA ASP A 164 30.11 -25.40 32.68
C ASP A 164 30.68 -24.38 31.68
N LEU A 165 29.91 -24.02 30.63
CA LEU A 165 30.21 -22.96 29.70
C LEU A 165 30.32 -21.59 30.40
N GLU A 166 29.39 -21.24 31.28
CA GLU A 166 29.37 -19.99 32.02
C GLU A 166 30.59 -19.88 32.97
N ASN A 167 31.00 -20.99 33.58
CA ASN A 167 32.18 -21.06 34.43
C ASN A 167 33.50 -20.94 33.63
N ILE A 168 33.56 -21.42 32.39
CA ILE A 168 34.73 -21.30 31.50
C ILE A 168 34.83 -19.85 30.98
N LEU A 169 33.68 -19.22 30.65
CA LEU A 169 33.62 -17.84 30.16
C LEU A 169 34.03 -16.78 31.23
N GLN A 170 33.89 -17.10 32.53
CA GLN A 170 34.31 -16.20 33.61
C GLN A 170 35.83 -16.17 33.88
N THR A 171 36.62 -17.05 33.26
CA THR A 171 38.05 -17.21 33.58
C THR A 171 39.01 -16.44 32.70
N ASP A 172 38.57 -15.75 31.63
CA ASP A 172 39.47 -15.03 30.72
C ASP A 172 39.07 -13.55 30.53
N GLU A 173 39.65 -12.67 31.35
CA GLU A 173 39.43 -11.21 31.36
C GLU A 173 39.86 -10.49 30.08
N ASN A 174 40.40 -11.18 29.07
CA ASN A 174 41.00 -10.59 27.87
C ASN A 174 40.38 -11.02 26.54
N THR A 175 39.26 -11.72 26.54
CA THR A 175 38.57 -12.03 25.29
C THR A 175 37.87 -10.79 24.80
N ASP A 176 38.19 -10.35 23.60
CA ASP A 176 37.61 -9.17 22.94
C ASP A 176 36.13 -9.48 22.67
N LEU A 177 35.23 -9.26 23.68
CA LEU A 177 33.80 -9.52 23.60
C LEU A 177 33.17 -8.92 22.34
N ILE A 178 33.79 -7.88 21.81
CA ILE A 178 33.32 -7.21 20.56
C ILE A 178 33.50 -8.13 19.35
N SER A 179 34.47 -9.04 19.36
CA SER A 179 34.70 -9.98 18.25
C SER A 179 33.55 -10.98 18.08
N SER A 180 32.75 -11.23 19.12
CA SER A 180 31.62 -12.13 19.09
C SER A 180 30.38 -11.52 18.42
N TYR A 181 30.33 -10.20 18.20
CA TYR A 181 29.20 -9.49 17.64
C TYR A 181 29.28 -9.26 16.12
N TYR A 182 30.35 -9.69 15.47
CA TYR A 182 30.48 -9.58 14.03
C TYR A 182 31.01 -10.87 13.40
N THR A 183 30.61 -11.10 12.17
CA THR A 183 31.14 -12.21 11.35
C THR A 183 31.86 -11.63 10.14
N LEU A 184 33.01 -12.22 9.81
CA LEU A 184 33.78 -11.86 8.62
C LEU A 184 33.52 -12.86 7.49
N SER A 185 33.48 -12.35 6.26
CA SER A 185 33.50 -13.20 5.07
C SER A 185 34.82 -13.99 5.00
N PRO A 186 34.86 -15.14 4.30
CA PRO A 186 36.06 -15.96 4.20
C PRO A 186 37.31 -15.23 3.64
N ASP A 187 37.06 -14.19 2.83
CA ASP A 187 38.13 -13.33 2.28
C ASP A 187 38.46 -12.12 3.16
N GLY A 188 37.81 -11.99 4.32
CA GLY A 188 38.03 -10.90 5.26
C GLY A 188 37.58 -9.51 4.79
N LYS A 189 36.88 -9.42 3.64
CA LYS A 189 36.51 -8.13 3.03
C LYS A 189 35.16 -7.60 3.44
N VAL A 190 34.29 -8.44 4.00
CA VAL A 190 32.94 -8.03 4.44
C VAL A 190 32.78 -8.44 5.90
N MET A 191 32.38 -7.46 6.71
CA MET A 191 32.00 -7.67 8.11
C MET A 191 30.48 -7.50 8.21
N ILE A 192 29.79 -8.38 8.93
CA ILE A 192 28.35 -8.37 9.14
C ILE A 192 28.07 -8.28 10.63
N MET A 193 27.15 -7.38 11.01
CA MET A 193 26.63 -7.26 12.37
C MET A 193 25.10 -7.30 12.35
N GLY A 194 24.52 -8.13 13.22
CA GLY A 194 23.09 -8.21 13.43
C GLY A 194 22.65 -7.31 14.59
N LEU A 195 21.55 -6.58 14.41
CA LEU A 195 20.96 -5.69 15.42
C LEU A 195 19.56 -6.14 15.75
N THR A 196 19.21 -6.13 17.03
CA THR A 196 17.85 -6.37 17.52
C THR A 196 17.30 -5.10 18.18
N PHE A 197 15.98 -4.93 18.06
CA PHE A 197 15.28 -3.77 18.58
C PHE A 197 14.05 -4.21 19.38
N ASN A 198 13.52 -3.28 20.21
CA ASN A 198 12.37 -3.54 21.06
C ASN A 198 11.02 -3.54 20.32
N LYS A 199 11.02 -3.32 19.02
CA LYS A 199 9.85 -3.37 18.15
C LYS A 199 10.15 -4.16 16.88
N PRO A 200 9.18 -4.94 16.38
CA PRO A 200 9.36 -5.78 15.22
C PRO A 200 9.40 -4.99 13.90
N SER A 201 9.92 -5.61 12.85
CA SER A 201 9.95 -5.05 11.48
C SER A 201 8.56 -4.92 10.84
N SER A 202 7.52 -5.52 11.43
CA SER A 202 6.12 -5.35 11.05
C SER A 202 5.52 -4.01 11.50
N ASP A 203 6.10 -3.33 12.52
CA ASP A 203 5.72 -1.96 12.91
C ASP A 203 6.31 -0.94 11.93
N LEU A 204 5.56 -0.60 10.87
CA LEU A 204 6.02 0.31 9.82
C LEU A 204 6.31 1.74 10.30
N ASP A 205 5.60 2.22 11.34
CA ASP A 205 5.91 3.53 11.94
C ASP A 205 7.29 3.50 12.57
N TYR A 206 7.61 2.38 13.23
CA TYR A 206 8.91 2.17 13.82
C TYR A 206 10.01 1.97 12.76
N VAL A 207 9.76 1.18 11.74
CA VAL A 207 10.68 0.95 10.61
C VAL A 207 11.03 2.26 9.92
N ASN A 208 10.04 3.13 9.68
CA ASN A 208 10.24 4.46 9.09
C ASN A 208 11.03 5.42 10.01
N TYR A 209 11.09 5.15 11.30
CA TYR A 209 11.91 5.89 12.25
C TYR A 209 13.35 5.34 12.32
N ILE A 210 13.48 4.01 12.52
CA ILE A 210 14.78 3.41 12.86
C ILE A 210 15.70 3.26 11.66
N VAL A 211 15.19 2.88 10.48
CA VAL A 211 16.03 2.64 9.29
C VAL A 211 16.77 3.90 8.84
N PRO A 212 16.16 5.09 8.70
CA PRO A 212 16.88 6.32 8.38
C PRO A 212 17.92 6.69 9.45
N LYS A 213 17.64 6.39 10.71
CA LYS A 213 18.55 6.68 11.82
C LYS A 213 19.79 5.80 11.78
N VAL A 214 19.63 4.50 11.60
CA VAL A 214 20.75 3.58 11.43
C VAL A 214 21.56 3.93 10.17
N ASN A 215 20.90 4.25 9.06
CA ASN A 215 21.57 4.73 7.86
C ASN A 215 22.40 6.00 8.09
N SER A 216 21.94 6.92 8.92
CA SER A 216 22.72 8.13 9.25
C SER A 216 23.97 7.79 10.04
N ILE A 217 23.90 6.84 10.98
CA ILE A 217 25.05 6.34 11.73
C ILE A 217 26.04 5.64 10.80
N LEU A 218 25.56 4.78 9.89
CA LEU A 218 26.42 4.12 8.91
C LEU A 218 27.10 5.11 7.98
N THR A 219 26.41 6.17 7.57
CA THR A 219 27.01 7.24 6.75
C THR A 219 28.14 7.98 7.49
N GLU A 220 28.06 8.12 8.81
CA GLU A 220 29.12 8.69 9.63
C GLU A 220 30.31 7.74 9.73
N ILE A 221 30.07 6.45 9.89
CA ILE A 221 31.10 5.39 9.86
C ILE A 221 31.81 5.33 8.50
N GLU A 222 31.04 5.40 7.39
CA GLU A 222 31.61 5.46 6.04
C GLU A 222 32.61 6.59 5.86
N LYS A 223 32.26 7.78 6.37
CA LYS A 223 33.15 8.95 6.32
C LYS A 223 34.38 8.80 7.21
N THR A 224 34.20 8.23 8.41
CA THR A 224 35.26 8.09 9.40
C THR A 224 36.32 7.07 8.96
N PHE A 225 35.88 5.93 8.44
CA PHE A 225 36.76 4.81 8.09
C PHE A 225 37.04 4.69 6.59
N ASN A 226 36.39 5.55 5.75
CA ASN A 226 36.48 5.51 4.29
C ASN A 226 36.13 4.12 3.71
N ILE A 227 35.04 3.55 4.18
CA ILE A 227 34.50 2.26 3.75
C ILE A 227 33.11 2.45 3.16
N LYS A 228 32.54 1.39 2.56
CA LYS A 228 31.12 1.34 2.19
C LYS A 228 30.36 0.50 3.20
N THR A 229 29.11 0.85 3.42
CA THR A 229 28.21 0.09 4.29
C THR A 229 26.91 -0.23 3.58
N GLY A 230 26.11 -1.12 4.14
CA GLY A 230 24.79 -1.47 3.65
C GLY A 230 23.93 -2.04 4.77
N LEU A 231 22.61 -1.91 4.61
CA LEU A 231 21.65 -2.56 5.48
C LEU A 231 20.81 -3.56 4.69
N THR A 232 20.40 -4.62 5.34
CA THR A 232 19.50 -5.63 4.74
C THR A 232 18.60 -6.27 5.78
N ASN A 233 17.72 -7.15 5.32
CA ASN A 233 16.73 -7.91 6.07
C ASN A 233 15.37 -7.21 6.20
N SER A 234 14.46 -7.79 6.98
CA SER A 234 13.02 -7.46 7.07
C SER A 234 12.75 -5.97 7.29
N TYR A 235 13.50 -5.31 8.17
CA TYR A 235 13.39 -3.86 8.41
C TYR A 235 13.59 -3.03 7.14
N ILE A 236 14.63 -3.38 6.35
CA ILE A 236 14.96 -2.64 5.13
C ILE A 236 13.94 -2.93 4.04
N THR A 237 13.57 -4.19 3.88
CA THR A 237 12.54 -4.60 2.91
C THR A 237 11.21 -3.89 3.21
N GLY A 238 10.80 -3.83 4.48
CA GLY A 238 9.59 -3.11 4.91
C GLY A 238 9.69 -1.61 4.61
N TYR A 239 10.82 -0.97 4.93
CA TYR A 239 11.06 0.44 4.66
C TYR A 239 11.03 0.78 3.17
N GLU A 240 11.79 0.04 2.36
CA GLU A 240 11.88 0.28 0.91
C GLU A 240 10.56 -0.02 0.20
N SER A 241 9.89 -1.11 0.58
CA SER A 241 8.57 -1.44 0.02
C SER A 241 7.54 -0.36 0.32
N ASN A 242 7.46 0.09 1.58
CA ASN A 242 6.54 1.15 1.95
C ASN A 242 6.85 2.47 1.22
N ARG A 243 8.12 2.83 1.13
CA ARG A 243 8.56 4.02 0.39
C ARG A 243 8.21 3.93 -1.10
N THR A 244 8.52 2.82 -1.74
CA THR A 244 8.23 2.60 -3.17
C THR A 244 6.72 2.68 -3.44
N VAL A 245 5.89 2.03 -2.60
CA VAL A 245 4.43 2.09 -2.72
C VAL A 245 3.91 3.52 -2.59
N MET A 246 4.45 4.31 -1.65
CA MET A 246 4.05 5.71 -1.49
C MET A 246 4.48 6.60 -2.65
N GLU A 247 5.69 6.38 -3.19
CA GLU A 247 6.19 7.07 -4.38
C GLU A 247 5.33 6.72 -5.62
N ASP A 248 5.05 5.45 -5.84
CA ASP A 248 4.20 4.96 -6.95
C ASP A 248 2.77 5.47 -6.83
N PHE A 249 2.19 5.44 -5.64
CA PHE A 249 0.86 5.99 -5.37
C PHE A 249 0.79 7.48 -5.73
N THR A 250 1.77 8.25 -5.27
CA THR A 250 1.84 9.69 -5.53
C THR A 250 2.03 9.98 -7.03
N LEU A 251 2.94 9.26 -7.67
CA LEU A 251 3.21 9.39 -9.10
C LEU A 251 1.97 9.03 -9.93
N THR A 252 1.38 7.87 -9.67
CA THR A 252 0.22 7.37 -10.42
C THR A 252 -0.98 8.28 -10.26
N THR A 253 -1.26 8.76 -9.04
CA THR A 253 -2.36 9.68 -8.77
C THR A 253 -2.12 11.03 -9.47
N THR A 254 -0.90 11.57 -9.39
CA THR A 254 -0.54 12.84 -10.04
C THR A 254 -0.66 12.74 -11.56
N LEU A 255 -0.10 11.70 -12.16
CA LEU A 255 -0.21 11.45 -13.61
C LEU A 255 -1.66 11.28 -14.04
N SER A 256 -2.47 10.53 -13.27
CA SER A 256 -3.90 10.37 -13.54
C SER A 256 -4.62 11.72 -13.57
N ILE A 257 -4.39 12.58 -12.59
CA ILE A 257 -4.98 13.92 -12.53
C ILE A 257 -4.55 14.76 -13.75
N ILE A 258 -3.27 14.72 -14.13
CA ILE A 258 -2.76 15.47 -15.29
C ILE A 258 -3.42 14.98 -16.58
N PHE A 259 -3.40 13.66 -16.84
CA PHE A 259 -4.01 13.10 -18.05
C PHE A 259 -5.51 13.35 -18.12
N ILE A 260 -6.21 13.21 -16.99
CA ILE A 260 -7.62 13.53 -16.87
C ILE A 260 -7.87 15.00 -17.21
N THR A 261 -7.07 15.91 -16.68
CA THR A 261 -7.20 17.36 -16.95
C THR A 261 -7.00 17.67 -18.44
N ILE A 262 -5.99 17.09 -19.05
CA ILE A 262 -5.72 17.23 -20.49
C ILE A 262 -6.90 16.70 -21.32
N LEU A 263 -7.40 15.50 -20.98
CA LEU A 263 -8.53 14.88 -21.68
C LEU A 263 -9.78 15.77 -21.59
N PHE A 264 -10.07 16.34 -20.42
CA PHE A 264 -11.22 17.25 -20.26
C PHE A 264 -11.05 18.56 -21.02
N ALA A 265 -9.83 19.13 -21.03
CA ALA A 265 -9.55 20.35 -21.79
C ALA A 265 -9.82 20.13 -23.29
N PHE A 266 -9.44 18.99 -23.82
CA PHE A 266 -9.74 18.61 -25.21
C PHE A 266 -11.22 18.31 -25.42
N ALA A 267 -11.87 17.58 -24.50
CA ALA A 267 -13.26 17.17 -24.63
C ALA A 267 -14.25 18.35 -24.63
N PHE A 268 -14.06 19.30 -23.73
CA PHE A 268 -15.02 20.40 -23.54
C PHE A 268 -14.59 21.72 -24.18
N GLY A 269 -13.32 21.87 -24.61
CA GLY A 269 -12.83 23.08 -25.28
C GLY A 269 -12.95 24.37 -24.45
N ASN A 270 -13.41 24.26 -23.20
CA ASN A 270 -13.57 25.33 -22.25
C ASN A 270 -12.84 24.94 -20.94
N PHE A 271 -11.80 25.68 -20.65
CA PHE A 271 -10.94 25.43 -19.48
C PHE A 271 -11.74 25.49 -18.16
N THR A 272 -12.70 26.40 -18.05
CA THR A 272 -13.52 26.54 -16.84
C THR A 272 -14.37 25.30 -16.55
N SER A 273 -14.98 24.70 -17.58
CA SER A 273 -15.75 23.48 -17.44
C SER A 273 -14.87 22.30 -17.01
N SER A 274 -13.66 22.23 -17.54
CA SER A 274 -12.66 21.22 -17.18
C SER A 274 -12.24 21.34 -15.72
N ILE A 275 -12.00 22.56 -15.23
CA ILE A 275 -11.65 22.82 -13.83
C ILE A 275 -12.78 22.39 -12.88
N ILE A 276 -14.05 22.65 -13.22
CA ILE A 276 -15.18 22.29 -12.36
C ILE A 276 -15.27 20.77 -12.19
N VAL A 277 -15.11 20.02 -13.26
CA VAL A 277 -15.13 18.55 -13.17
C VAL A 277 -13.91 18.04 -12.41
N LEU A 278 -12.75 18.65 -12.64
CA LEU A 278 -11.53 18.33 -11.89
C LEU A 278 -11.71 18.58 -10.38
N LEU A 279 -12.33 19.72 -10.00
CA LEU A 279 -12.68 20.00 -8.61
C LEU A 279 -13.62 18.92 -8.05
N GLY A 280 -14.60 18.48 -8.83
CA GLY A 280 -15.47 17.37 -8.45
C GLY A 280 -14.68 16.07 -8.21
N LEU A 281 -13.69 15.77 -9.07
CA LEU A 281 -12.80 14.60 -8.88
C LEU A 281 -11.96 14.71 -7.60
N ILE A 282 -11.35 15.86 -7.36
CA ILE A 282 -10.53 16.10 -6.15
C ILE A 282 -11.39 15.96 -4.89
N ILE A 283 -12.57 16.57 -4.88
CA ILE A 283 -13.51 16.48 -3.76
C ILE A 283 -13.93 15.03 -3.52
N SER A 284 -14.29 14.30 -4.58
CA SER A 284 -14.63 12.87 -4.48
C SER A 284 -13.50 12.05 -3.90
N THR A 285 -12.26 12.31 -4.34
CA THR A 285 -11.06 11.64 -3.84
C THR A 285 -10.85 11.91 -2.35
N LEU A 286 -10.91 13.16 -1.92
CA LEU A 286 -10.73 13.53 -0.49
C LEU A 286 -11.82 12.91 0.39
N LEU A 287 -13.07 12.94 -0.07
CA LEU A 287 -14.19 12.31 0.65
C LEU A 287 -14.00 10.79 0.74
N THR A 288 -13.59 10.15 -0.35
CA THR A 288 -13.35 8.71 -0.38
C THR A 288 -12.20 8.33 0.54
N MET A 289 -11.06 9.04 0.47
CA MET A 289 -9.92 8.80 1.36
C MET A 289 -10.28 8.98 2.83
N GLY A 290 -11.06 10.01 3.16
CA GLY A 290 -11.52 10.24 4.53
C GLY A 290 -12.45 9.13 5.01
N LEU A 291 -13.35 8.62 4.17
CA LEU A 291 -14.21 7.48 4.48
C LEU A 291 -13.39 6.21 4.71
N ILE A 292 -12.40 5.94 3.86
CA ILE A 292 -11.49 4.80 4.00
C ILE A 292 -10.74 4.89 5.34
N THR A 293 -10.23 6.07 5.68
CA THR A 293 -9.52 6.29 6.95
C THR A 293 -10.41 6.02 8.15
N LEU A 294 -11.70 6.37 8.09
CA LEU A 294 -12.66 6.09 9.16
C LEU A 294 -13.04 4.60 9.29
N THR A 295 -13.04 3.88 8.18
CA THR A 295 -13.46 2.46 8.15
C THR A 295 -12.33 1.50 8.41
N PHE A 296 -11.17 1.74 7.84
CA PHE A 296 -10.02 0.83 7.88
C PHE A 296 -8.82 1.41 8.64
N GLY A 297 -8.63 2.73 8.62
CA GLY A 297 -7.46 3.40 9.19
C GLY A 297 -6.20 3.27 8.37
N GLU A 298 -6.02 2.15 7.71
CA GLU A 298 -4.89 1.84 6.83
C GLU A 298 -5.37 1.19 5.53
N LEU A 299 -4.55 1.28 4.48
CA LEU A 299 -4.73 0.55 3.22
C LEU A 299 -3.61 -0.48 3.09
N ASN A 300 -3.93 -1.68 2.60
CA ASN A 300 -2.90 -2.62 2.21
C ASN A 300 -2.31 -2.25 0.83
N ILE A 301 -1.21 -2.92 0.45
CA ILE A 301 -0.52 -2.64 -0.82
C ILE A 301 -1.43 -2.83 -2.04
N VAL A 302 -2.38 -3.78 -2.00
CA VAL A 302 -3.33 -4.04 -3.09
C VAL A 302 -4.34 -2.91 -3.20
N THR A 303 -4.86 -2.43 -2.06
CA THR A 303 -5.88 -1.37 -2.01
C THR A 303 -5.30 0.03 -2.23
N SER A 304 -4.00 0.22 -2.12
CA SER A 304 -3.35 1.50 -2.39
C SER A 304 -3.60 2.00 -3.82
N PHE A 305 -3.74 1.10 -4.80
CA PHE A 305 -4.03 1.46 -6.19
C PHE A 305 -5.50 1.80 -6.47
N VAL A 306 -6.40 1.57 -5.51
CA VAL A 306 -7.85 1.83 -5.66
C VAL A 306 -8.14 3.26 -6.07
N MET A 307 -7.37 4.22 -5.58
CA MET A 307 -7.63 5.63 -5.91
C MET A 307 -7.43 5.91 -7.40
N ALA A 308 -6.43 5.32 -8.05
CA ALA A 308 -6.23 5.44 -9.49
C ALA A 308 -7.39 4.77 -10.26
N ILE A 309 -7.84 3.60 -9.81
CA ILE A 309 -8.97 2.88 -10.42
C ILE A 309 -10.27 3.68 -10.29
N THR A 310 -10.58 4.16 -9.09
CA THR A 310 -11.81 4.92 -8.84
C THR A 310 -11.82 6.28 -9.52
N LEU A 311 -10.67 6.96 -9.63
CA LEU A 311 -10.52 8.16 -10.45
C LEU A 311 -10.85 7.88 -11.91
N GLY A 312 -10.28 6.79 -12.47
CA GLY A 312 -10.54 6.39 -13.86
C GLY A 312 -12.01 6.05 -14.14
N LEU A 313 -12.69 5.40 -13.20
CA LEU A 313 -14.11 5.07 -13.30
C LEU A 313 -15.01 6.30 -13.02
N GLY A 314 -14.63 7.11 -12.04
CA GLY A 314 -15.38 8.30 -11.63
C GLY A 314 -15.46 9.39 -12.69
N ILE A 315 -14.41 9.53 -13.50
CA ILE A 315 -14.37 10.50 -14.60
C ILE A 315 -15.48 10.25 -15.62
N ALA A 316 -15.87 8.99 -15.85
CA ALA A 316 -16.91 8.64 -16.81
C ALA A 316 -18.25 9.30 -16.45
N TYR A 317 -18.60 9.36 -15.17
CA TYR A 317 -19.82 10.05 -14.73
C TYR A 317 -19.80 11.54 -15.08
N GLY A 318 -18.67 12.21 -14.82
CA GLY A 318 -18.48 13.62 -15.17
C GLY A 318 -18.61 13.87 -16.67
N ILE A 319 -17.97 13.04 -17.49
CA ILE A 319 -18.04 13.15 -18.96
C ILE A 319 -19.49 13.00 -19.44
N HIS A 320 -20.22 11.99 -18.98
CA HIS A 320 -21.59 11.74 -19.41
C HIS A 320 -22.53 12.88 -19.00
N VAL A 321 -22.42 13.36 -17.75
CA VAL A 321 -23.25 14.47 -17.27
C VAL A 321 -22.98 15.72 -18.09
N MET A 322 -21.69 16.10 -18.23
CA MET A 322 -21.30 17.33 -18.92
C MET A 322 -21.66 17.29 -20.40
N THR A 323 -21.39 16.19 -21.08
CA THR A 323 -21.68 16.04 -22.52
C THR A 323 -23.19 16.10 -22.79
N ARG A 324 -24.00 15.44 -21.94
CA ARG A 324 -25.45 15.49 -22.10
C ARG A 324 -26.00 16.87 -21.77
N PHE A 325 -25.58 17.45 -20.65
CA PHE A 325 -26.02 18.78 -20.24
C PHE A 325 -25.67 19.87 -21.27
N SER A 326 -24.49 19.80 -21.86
CA SER A 326 -24.06 20.73 -22.91
C SER A 326 -24.96 20.67 -24.16
N LYS A 327 -25.50 19.50 -24.51
CA LYS A 327 -26.45 19.36 -25.61
C LYS A 327 -27.82 19.92 -25.25
N GLU A 328 -28.30 19.65 -24.04
CA GLU A 328 -29.62 20.07 -23.58
C GLU A 328 -29.68 21.61 -23.36
N ILE A 329 -28.60 22.22 -22.89
CA ILE A 329 -28.55 23.68 -22.67
C ILE A 329 -28.45 24.47 -23.99
N ASP A 330 -27.89 23.88 -25.04
CA ASP A 330 -27.87 24.47 -26.38
C ASP A 330 -29.27 24.46 -27.03
N GLU A 331 -30.14 23.52 -26.64
CA GLU A 331 -31.52 23.40 -27.15
C GLU A 331 -32.53 24.23 -26.33
N ASP A 332 -32.28 24.40 -25.03
CA ASP A 332 -33.16 25.12 -24.09
C ASP A 332 -32.31 26.02 -23.16
N ASP A 333 -32.37 27.31 -23.37
CA ASP A 333 -31.60 28.32 -22.63
C ASP A 333 -31.87 28.33 -21.10
N ASN A 334 -32.84 27.54 -20.63
CA ASN A 334 -33.13 27.42 -19.20
C ASN A 334 -32.35 26.28 -18.55
N PHE A 335 -31.42 26.66 -17.62
CA PHE A 335 -30.58 25.74 -16.90
C PHE A 335 -31.34 24.59 -16.24
N THR A 336 -32.48 24.90 -15.58
CA THR A 336 -33.25 23.90 -14.80
C THR A 336 -33.92 22.88 -15.70
N THR A 337 -34.47 23.31 -16.82
CA THR A 337 -35.11 22.42 -17.80
C THR A 337 -34.06 21.59 -18.53
N ALA A 338 -32.93 22.15 -18.90
CA ALA A 338 -31.81 21.43 -19.49
C ALA A 338 -31.25 20.38 -18.54
N LEU A 339 -31.11 20.71 -17.24
CA LEU A 339 -30.64 19.77 -16.23
C LEU A 339 -31.67 18.64 -16.01
N ALA A 340 -32.97 18.93 -15.96
CA ALA A 340 -34.00 17.94 -15.86
C ALA A 340 -34.00 16.96 -17.05
N SER A 341 -33.85 17.49 -18.28
CA SER A 341 -33.75 16.70 -19.50
C SER A 341 -32.48 15.82 -19.50
N THR A 342 -31.35 16.35 -19.00
CA THR A 342 -30.12 15.61 -18.80
C THR A 342 -30.33 14.42 -17.87
N TYR A 343 -30.89 14.63 -16.69
CA TYR A 343 -31.13 13.56 -15.73
C TYR A 343 -32.11 12.51 -16.26
N LYS A 344 -33.14 12.93 -16.94
CA LYS A 344 -34.08 12.02 -17.58
C LYS A 344 -33.38 11.06 -18.56
N GLY A 345 -32.37 11.56 -19.28
CA GLY A 345 -31.64 10.77 -20.29
C GLY A 345 -30.57 9.84 -19.72
N ILE A 346 -29.86 10.26 -18.66
CA ILE A 346 -28.64 9.56 -18.25
C ILE A 346 -28.64 9.03 -16.81
N LEU A 347 -29.50 9.54 -15.90
CA LEU A 347 -29.42 9.18 -14.48
C LEU A 347 -29.60 7.68 -14.26
N PHE A 348 -30.62 7.07 -14.87
CA PHE A 348 -30.91 5.65 -14.72
C PHE A 348 -29.79 4.76 -15.34
N PRO A 349 -29.34 4.99 -16.59
CA PRO A 349 -28.22 4.23 -17.15
C PRO A 349 -26.92 4.34 -16.32
N LEU A 350 -26.59 5.53 -15.83
CA LEU A 350 -25.38 5.72 -15.01
C LEU A 350 -25.49 5.05 -13.64
N PHE A 351 -26.69 5.14 -13.01
CA PHE A 351 -26.95 4.43 -11.75
C PHE A 351 -26.87 2.91 -11.93
N LEU A 352 -27.44 2.37 -13.00
CA LEU A 352 -27.34 0.95 -13.29
C LEU A 352 -25.88 0.53 -13.55
N GLY A 353 -25.13 1.33 -14.31
CA GLY A 353 -23.68 1.11 -14.54
C GLY A 353 -22.88 1.12 -13.23
N MET A 354 -23.18 2.05 -12.33
CA MET A 354 -22.55 2.09 -11.01
C MET A 354 -22.85 0.81 -10.21
N ILE A 355 -24.13 0.42 -10.12
CA ILE A 355 -24.54 -0.78 -9.37
C ILE A 355 -23.90 -2.04 -9.93
N THR A 356 -23.88 -2.22 -11.26
CA THR A 356 -23.23 -3.39 -11.88
C THR A 356 -21.74 -3.43 -11.58
N THR A 357 -21.06 -2.29 -11.58
CA THR A 357 -19.62 -2.21 -11.23
C THR A 357 -19.39 -2.53 -9.76
N ILE A 358 -20.24 -2.02 -8.86
CA ILE A 358 -20.17 -2.36 -7.43
C ILE A 358 -20.38 -3.87 -7.22
N ILE A 359 -21.36 -4.48 -7.90
CA ILE A 359 -21.59 -5.93 -7.81
C ILE A 359 -20.33 -6.69 -8.24
N VAL A 360 -19.67 -6.26 -9.33
CA VAL A 360 -18.41 -6.88 -9.78
C VAL A 360 -17.33 -6.76 -8.71
N PHE A 361 -17.13 -5.59 -8.08
CA PHE A 361 -16.19 -5.47 -6.98
C PHE A 361 -16.55 -6.36 -5.79
N LEU A 362 -17.83 -6.46 -5.46
CA LEU A 362 -18.28 -7.32 -4.36
C LEU A 362 -18.04 -8.82 -4.64
N THR A 363 -17.90 -9.25 -5.90
CA THR A 363 -17.52 -10.65 -6.20
C THR A 363 -16.13 -11.01 -5.69
N LEU A 364 -15.25 -10.02 -5.42
CA LEU A 364 -13.93 -10.25 -4.84
C LEU A 364 -13.99 -10.90 -3.45
N PHE A 365 -15.11 -10.76 -2.72
CA PHE A 365 -15.32 -11.47 -1.45
C PHE A 365 -15.22 -13.00 -1.59
N PHE A 366 -15.56 -13.54 -2.75
CA PHE A 366 -15.48 -14.98 -2.98
C PHE A 366 -14.04 -15.50 -3.14
N MET A 367 -13.06 -14.60 -3.22
CA MET A 367 -11.64 -15.00 -3.29
C MET A 367 -11.06 -15.43 -1.94
N GLY A 368 -11.75 -15.10 -0.83
CA GLY A 368 -11.32 -15.51 0.52
C GLY A 368 -10.04 -14.83 1.02
N LEU A 369 -9.56 -13.76 0.34
CA LEU A 369 -8.38 -13.01 0.71
C LEU A 369 -8.78 -11.67 1.34
N PRO A 370 -8.32 -11.33 2.56
CA PRO A 370 -8.67 -10.08 3.24
C PRO A 370 -8.40 -8.83 2.41
N ALA A 371 -7.28 -8.78 1.69
CA ALA A 371 -6.94 -7.65 0.82
C ALA A 371 -7.96 -7.41 -0.29
N PHE A 372 -8.54 -8.48 -0.87
CA PHE A 372 -9.57 -8.35 -1.89
C PHE A 372 -10.92 -7.95 -1.31
N ASN A 373 -11.21 -8.35 -0.07
CA ASN A 373 -12.41 -7.89 0.65
C ASN A 373 -12.32 -6.37 0.90
N GLU A 374 -11.17 -5.89 1.36
CA GLU A 374 -10.91 -4.46 1.52
C GLU A 374 -11.01 -3.73 0.18
N LEU A 375 -10.39 -4.25 -0.88
CA LEU A 375 -10.46 -3.70 -2.24
C LEU A 375 -11.91 -3.57 -2.72
N ALA A 376 -12.74 -4.58 -2.48
CA ALA A 376 -14.16 -4.58 -2.85
C ALA A 376 -14.94 -3.45 -2.17
N ILE A 377 -14.76 -3.30 -0.85
CA ILE A 377 -15.45 -2.27 -0.07
C ILE A 377 -14.98 -0.88 -0.47
N VAL A 378 -13.66 -0.67 -0.50
CA VAL A 378 -13.05 0.63 -0.79
C VAL A 378 -13.41 1.12 -2.19
N SER A 379 -13.35 0.22 -3.20
CA SER A 379 -13.77 0.55 -4.58
C SER A 379 -15.26 0.89 -4.67
N SER A 380 -16.09 0.12 -3.98
CA SER A 380 -17.55 0.36 -3.96
C SER A 380 -17.89 1.70 -3.30
N MET A 381 -17.26 2.01 -2.16
CA MET A 381 -17.43 3.31 -1.48
C MET A 381 -16.98 4.46 -2.37
N GLY A 382 -15.81 4.32 -3.00
CA GLY A 382 -15.29 5.32 -3.93
C GLY A 382 -16.25 5.57 -5.08
N LEU A 383 -16.72 4.53 -5.74
CA LEU A 383 -17.69 4.66 -6.84
C LEU A 383 -18.99 5.38 -6.43
N LEU A 384 -19.53 5.07 -5.25
CA LEU A 384 -20.70 5.76 -4.72
C LEU A 384 -20.43 7.27 -4.54
N VAL A 385 -19.31 7.62 -3.90
CA VAL A 385 -18.95 9.02 -3.67
C VAL A 385 -18.77 9.76 -5.00
N PHE A 386 -18.01 9.18 -5.94
CA PHE A 386 -17.80 9.77 -7.26
C PHE A 386 -19.11 9.95 -8.02
N PHE A 387 -19.99 8.96 -7.99
CA PHE A 387 -21.30 9.07 -8.62
C PHE A 387 -22.11 10.26 -8.08
N PHE A 388 -22.25 10.36 -6.75
CA PHE A 388 -23.04 11.45 -6.15
C PHE A 388 -22.43 12.82 -6.39
N ILE A 389 -21.11 12.96 -6.25
CA ILE A 389 -20.44 14.23 -6.49
C ILE A 389 -20.54 14.65 -7.96
N MET A 390 -20.31 13.74 -8.90
CA MET A 390 -20.36 14.09 -10.33
C MET A 390 -21.77 14.40 -10.81
N ILE A 391 -22.79 13.71 -10.29
CA ILE A 391 -24.17 13.92 -10.74
C ILE A 391 -24.83 15.11 -10.06
N PHE A 392 -24.55 15.35 -8.78
CA PHE A 392 -25.27 16.39 -8.02
C PHE A 392 -24.41 17.64 -7.79
N PHE A 393 -23.19 17.49 -7.30
CA PHE A 393 -22.34 18.62 -6.94
C PHE A 393 -21.78 19.37 -8.16
N VAL A 394 -21.31 18.65 -9.19
CA VAL A 394 -20.74 19.29 -10.39
C VAL A 394 -21.77 20.19 -11.09
N PRO A 395 -23.01 19.74 -11.40
CA PRO A 395 -24.03 20.62 -11.96
C PRO A 395 -24.41 21.80 -11.04
N THR A 396 -24.43 21.57 -9.72
CA THR A 396 -24.67 22.63 -8.73
C THR A 396 -23.61 23.72 -8.83
N LEU A 397 -22.33 23.34 -8.95
CA LEU A 397 -21.22 24.25 -9.06
C LEU A 397 -21.26 25.06 -10.38
N ILE A 398 -21.64 24.40 -11.48
CA ILE A 398 -21.83 25.04 -12.78
C ILE A 398 -22.93 26.10 -12.70
N TYR A 399 -24.06 25.77 -12.06
CA TYR A 399 -25.16 26.71 -11.85
C TYR A 399 -24.74 27.94 -11.02
N ALA A 400 -24.10 27.69 -9.88
CA ALA A 400 -23.67 28.73 -8.94
C ALA A 400 -22.64 29.69 -9.55
N LEU A 401 -21.70 29.17 -10.33
CA LEU A 401 -20.66 29.93 -11.00
C LEU A 401 -21.11 30.52 -12.35
N LYS A 402 -22.33 30.26 -12.79
CA LYS A 402 -22.90 30.70 -14.07
C LYS A 402 -22.00 30.40 -15.27
N VAL A 403 -21.38 29.21 -15.28
CA VAL A 403 -20.45 28.82 -16.32
C VAL A 403 -21.19 28.45 -17.60
N ASN A 404 -20.79 29.10 -18.69
CA ASN A 404 -21.33 28.78 -20.01
C ASN A 404 -20.61 27.55 -20.56
N ILE A 405 -21.34 26.44 -20.69
CA ILE A 405 -20.82 25.18 -21.20
C ILE A 405 -21.11 25.11 -22.69
N LYS A 406 -20.06 25.02 -23.49
CA LYS A 406 -20.16 24.80 -24.95
C LYS A 406 -19.44 23.50 -25.32
N ILE A 407 -20.00 22.80 -26.29
CA ILE A 407 -19.36 21.60 -26.85
C ILE A 407 -18.08 22.04 -27.58
N SER A 408 -16.97 21.36 -27.33
CA SER A 408 -15.73 21.60 -28.06
C SER A 408 -15.92 21.32 -29.56
N PRO A 409 -15.33 22.15 -30.45
CA PRO A 409 -15.24 21.84 -31.87
C PRO A 409 -14.63 20.46 -32.15
N PHE A 410 -13.73 20.01 -31.29
CA PHE A 410 -13.12 18.68 -31.34
C PHE A 410 -14.14 17.57 -31.08
N THR A 411 -14.91 17.69 -30.01
CA THR A 411 -16.00 16.74 -29.68
C THR A 411 -17.07 16.73 -30.75
N ALA A 412 -17.42 17.89 -31.30
CA ALA A 412 -18.37 17.98 -32.41
C ALA A 412 -17.85 17.28 -33.69
N LYS A 413 -16.54 17.38 -33.98
CA LYS A 413 -15.92 16.64 -35.11
C LYS A 413 -15.97 15.12 -34.88
N ILE A 414 -15.67 14.67 -33.68
CA ILE A 414 -15.76 13.26 -33.28
C ILE A 414 -17.21 12.76 -33.41
N ASP A 415 -18.17 13.48 -32.86
CA ASP A 415 -19.61 13.14 -32.92
C ASP A 415 -20.08 13.02 -34.40
N ASN A 416 -19.66 13.94 -35.24
CA ASN A 416 -19.94 13.90 -36.67
C ASN A 416 -19.25 12.74 -37.41
N ALA A 417 -18.06 12.37 -37.01
CA ALA A 417 -17.37 11.17 -37.54
C ALA A 417 -18.12 9.90 -37.12
N PHE A 418 -18.52 9.80 -35.85
CA PHE A 418 -19.28 8.66 -35.34
C PHE A 418 -20.70 8.58 -35.92
N LYS A 419 -21.37 9.69 -36.26
CA LYS A 419 -22.66 9.68 -36.96
C LYS A 419 -22.58 9.02 -38.34
N LYS A 420 -21.42 9.05 -38.99
CA LYS A 420 -21.19 8.38 -40.28
C LYS A 420 -20.86 6.88 -40.13
N PHE A 421 -20.41 6.47 -38.94
CA PHE A 421 -19.96 5.11 -38.65
C PHE A 421 -21.05 4.03 -38.82
N PRO A 422 -22.30 4.21 -38.31
CA PRO A 422 -23.38 3.25 -38.54
C PRO A 422 -23.69 3.01 -40.01
N HIS A 423 -23.64 4.07 -40.80
CA HIS A 423 -23.83 3.94 -42.26
C HIS A 423 -22.68 3.15 -42.93
N TYR A 424 -21.44 3.38 -42.48
CA TYR A 424 -20.28 2.62 -42.96
C TYR A 424 -20.35 1.14 -42.54
N ILE A 425 -20.74 0.84 -41.31
CA ILE A 425 -20.94 -0.54 -40.81
C ILE A 425 -22.05 -1.21 -41.59
N SER A 426 -23.21 -0.56 -41.75
CA SER A 426 -24.33 -1.12 -42.49
C SER A 426 -23.98 -1.43 -43.96
N LYS A 427 -23.24 -0.54 -44.59
CA LYS A 427 -22.78 -0.74 -46.01
C LYS A 427 -21.78 -1.87 -46.12
N ASN A 428 -20.90 -2.07 -45.15
CA ASN A 428 -19.81 -3.05 -45.16
C ASN A 428 -20.03 -4.23 -44.21
N SER A 429 -21.24 -4.45 -43.75
CA SER A 429 -21.57 -5.43 -42.68
C SER A 429 -21.05 -6.85 -42.96
N LYS A 430 -21.15 -7.31 -44.21
CA LYS A 430 -20.64 -8.65 -44.63
C LYS A 430 -19.13 -8.76 -44.50
N MET A 431 -18.41 -7.71 -44.85
CA MET A 431 -16.94 -7.68 -44.78
C MET A 431 -16.46 -7.61 -43.34
N ILE A 432 -17.13 -6.83 -42.50
CA ILE A 432 -16.83 -6.71 -41.08
C ILE A 432 -17.11 -8.04 -40.35
N PHE A 433 -18.21 -8.72 -40.68
CA PHE A 433 -18.54 -10.03 -40.12
C PHE A 433 -17.47 -11.09 -40.48
N ILE A 434 -16.97 -11.09 -41.73
CA ILE A 434 -15.93 -12.01 -42.17
C ILE A 434 -14.58 -11.77 -41.48
N VAL A 435 -14.27 -10.53 -41.08
CA VAL A 435 -13.03 -10.19 -40.41
C VAL A 435 -13.11 -10.43 -38.89
N VAL A 436 -14.22 -10.08 -38.23
CA VAL A 436 -14.35 -10.13 -36.77
C VAL A 436 -14.64 -11.54 -36.25
N VAL A 437 -15.46 -12.33 -36.94
CA VAL A 437 -15.81 -13.69 -36.47
C VAL A 437 -14.63 -14.65 -36.40
N PRO A 438 -13.68 -14.68 -37.37
CA PRO A 438 -12.50 -15.55 -37.28
C PRO A 438 -11.44 -15.10 -36.27
N THR A 439 -11.49 -13.82 -35.79
CA THR A 439 -10.52 -13.32 -34.82
C THR A 439 -10.98 -13.53 -33.36
N VAL A 440 -12.22 -13.94 -33.15
CA VAL A 440 -12.82 -14.18 -31.82
C VAL A 440 -13.05 -15.69 -31.56
N SER A 441 -12.90 -16.53 -32.59
CA SER A 441 -12.84 -18.00 -32.48
C SER A 441 -11.41 -18.49 -32.36
#